data_ec6cd81375df8cfc7e4573c0bfba30c8
#
_entry.id   ec6cd81375df8cfc7e4573c0bfba30c8
#
_cell.length_a   1.000
_cell.length_b   1.000
_cell.length_c   1.000
_cell.angle_alpha   90.00
_cell.angle_beta   90.00
_cell.angle_gamma   90.00
#
_symmetry.space_group_name_H-M   'P 1'
#
loop_
_entity.id
_entity.type
_entity.pdbx_description
1 polymer ?
#
loop_
_entity_poly.entity_id
_entity_poly.type
_entity_poly.pdbx_seq_one_letter_code
_entity_poly.pdbx_strand_id
1 'polypeptide(L)'
;MSDWEDPIMVKHGEIVTKNGGDILEFGFGMGISATHIQSHDINSHTIIEINDDVYERLLKWAEDKPNVIPIKGDWAESIPDKQYDAVFYDPYGDMLNKPSFPELICKYCKEGTILSWYNNILQQSSIYSSGYSDIPVYWDNDRINFYEVELEIPDNARIKWYLEGEGNIYYAPELVVNKDEINFDKLLNIRTNHYNRNV
;
A
#
# COMPACT_ATOMS: atom_id res chain seq x y z
N MET A 1 1.47 -4.22 12.05
CA MET A 1 0.94 -2.89 12.41
C MET A 1 0.89 -2.77 13.92
N SER A 2 1.20 -1.61 14.45
CA SER A 2 1.24 -1.33 15.90
C SER A 2 0.69 0.08 16.11
N ASP A 3 0.20 0.39 17.31
CA ASP A 3 -0.43 1.69 17.61
C ASP A 3 0.50 2.90 17.38
N TRP A 4 1.81 2.73 17.55
CA TRP A 4 2.80 3.77 17.31
C TRP A 4 2.99 4.11 15.81
N GLU A 5 2.44 3.28 14.91
CA GLU A 5 2.40 3.54 13.46
C GLU A 5 1.25 4.46 13.05
N ASP A 6 0.37 4.86 14.00
CA ASP A 6 -0.78 5.74 13.71
C ASP A 6 -0.43 7.00 12.91
N PRO A 7 0.63 7.79 13.24
CA PRO A 7 0.94 9.00 12.47
C PRO A 7 1.27 8.73 11.00
N ILE A 8 1.89 7.59 10.67
CA ILE A 8 2.17 7.24 9.28
C ILE A 8 0.89 6.80 8.56
N MET A 9 -0.03 6.12 9.26
CA MET A 9 -1.32 5.74 8.71
C MET A 9 -2.23 6.95 8.46
N VAL A 10 -2.18 7.97 9.33
CA VAL A 10 -2.79 9.30 9.06
C VAL A 10 -2.28 9.84 7.75
N LYS A 11 -0.96 9.87 7.54
CA LYS A 11 -0.36 10.41 6.33
C LYS A 11 -0.77 9.63 5.08
N HIS A 12 -0.78 8.30 5.13
CA HIS A 12 -1.29 7.47 4.03
C HIS A 12 -2.76 7.74 3.74
N GLY A 13 -3.60 7.89 4.77
CA GLY A 13 -5.00 8.28 4.64
C GLY A 13 -5.17 9.61 3.92
N GLU A 14 -4.44 10.66 4.32
CA GLU A 14 -4.42 11.97 3.66
C GLU A 14 -4.02 11.87 2.18
N ILE A 15 -2.98 11.07 1.87
CA ILE A 15 -2.47 10.90 0.51
C ILE A 15 -3.54 10.28 -0.38
N VAL A 16 -4.10 9.13 0.01
CA VAL A 16 -5.01 8.38 -0.86
C VAL A 16 -6.40 9.00 -0.96
N THR A 17 -6.76 9.88 -0.05
CA THR A 17 -8.08 10.53 -0.05
C THR A 17 -8.08 11.97 -0.57
N LYS A 18 -6.91 12.53 -0.92
CA LYS A 18 -6.79 13.96 -1.28
C LYS A 18 -7.68 14.40 -2.45
N ASN A 19 -8.06 13.48 -3.34
CA ASN A 19 -8.95 13.73 -4.47
C ASN A 19 -10.34 13.08 -4.28
N GLY A 20 -10.60 12.47 -3.11
CA GLY A 20 -11.81 11.67 -2.89
C GLY A 20 -11.88 10.45 -3.80
N GLY A 21 -13.11 10.05 -4.18
CA GLY A 21 -13.34 8.98 -5.14
C GLY A 21 -13.42 7.58 -4.55
N ASP A 22 -13.14 6.58 -5.38
CA ASP A 22 -13.16 5.17 -5.01
C ASP A 22 -11.78 4.71 -4.56
N ILE A 23 -11.66 4.27 -3.32
CA ILE A 23 -10.39 3.86 -2.71
C ILE A 23 -10.32 2.33 -2.62
N LEU A 24 -9.15 1.77 -2.91
CA LEU A 24 -8.82 0.36 -2.72
C LEU A 24 -7.72 0.22 -1.67
N GLU A 25 -7.95 -0.60 -0.64
CA GLU A 25 -6.99 -0.90 0.41
C GLU A 25 -6.72 -2.40 0.47
N PHE A 26 -5.43 -2.77 0.58
CA PHE A 26 -4.99 -4.14 0.77
C PHE A 26 -4.50 -4.38 2.19
N GLY A 27 -5.18 -5.31 2.87
CA GLY A 27 -4.99 -5.59 4.28
C GLY A 27 -5.77 -4.63 5.18
N PHE A 28 -6.49 -5.16 6.14
CA PHE A 28 -7.21 -4.36 7.15
C PHE A 28 -6.38 -4.23 8.45
N GLY A 29 -5.69 -5.29 8.82
CA GLY A 29 -4.86 -5.34 10.03
C GLY A 29 -5.62 -4.93 11.29
N MET A 30 -5.20 -3.83 11.91
CA MET A 30 -5.86 -3.23 13.08
C MET A 30 -6.96 -2.21 12.69
N GLY A 31 -7.10 -1.88 11.41
CA GLY A 31 -8.06 -0.90 10.90
C GLY A 31 -7.66 0.55 11.13
N ILE A 32 -6.38 0.82 11.40
CA ILE A 32 -5.89 2.18 11.66
C ILE A 32 -5.96 3.00 10.37
N SER A 33 -5.31 2.55 9.29
CA SER A 33 -5.37 3.18 7.96
C SER A 33 -6.81 3.32 7.47
N ALA A 34 -7.59 2.24 7.56
CA ALA A 34 -8.99 2.22 7.16
C ALA A 34 -9.83 3.28 7.90
N THR A 35 -9.55 3.49 9.20
CA THR A 35 -10.24 4.51 10.01
C THR A 35 -9.88 5.91 9.55
N HIS A 36 -8.62 6.18 9.25
CA HIS A 36 -8.20 7.48 8.73
C HIS A 36 -8.77 7.73 7.33
N ILE A 37 -8.73 6.76 6.42
CA ILE A 37 -9.35 6.86 5.09
C ILE A 37 -10.85 7.20 5.21
N GLN A 38 -11.58 6.52 6.11
CA GLN A 38 -13.01 6.77 6.34
C GLN A 38 -13.34 8.11 7.01
N SER A 39 -12.36 8.80 7.57
CA SER A 39 -12.55 10.15 8.12
C SER A 39 -12.65 11.25 7.04
N HIS A 40 -12.37 10.91 5.78
CA HIS A 40 -12.41 11.83 4.65
C HIS A 40 -13.64 11.60 3.78
N ASP A 41 -13.96 12.59 2.93
CA ASP A 41 -15.07 12.51 1.96
C ASP A 41 -14.66 11.69 0.74
N ILE A 42 -15.12 10.44 0.68
CA ILE A 42 -14.81 9.47 -0.36
C ILE A 42 -16.08 8.77 -0.86
N ASN A 43 -16.09 8.31 -2.11
CA ASN A 43 -17.25 7.63 -2.69
C ASN A 43 -17.42 6.21 -2.15
N SER A 44 -16.34 5.42 -2.21
CA SER A 44 -16.34 4.05 -1.71
C SER A 44 -14.96 3.65 -1.21
N HIS A 45 -14.93 2.68 -0.29
CA HIS A 45 -13.72 2.09 0.27
C HIS A 45 -13.77 0.57 0.17
N THR A 46 -13.10 0.01 -0.81
CA THR A 46 -12.96 -1.44 -0.97
C THR A 46 -11.75 -1.91 -0.17
N ILE A 47 -11.95 -2.86 0.75
CA ILE A 47 -10.88 -3.40 1.60
C ILE A 47 -10.80 -4.91 1.39
N ILE A 48 -9.64 -5.41 0.97
CA ILE A 48 -9.39 -6.83 0.74
C ILE A 48 -8.53 -7.39 1.88
N GLU A 49 -9.04 -8.42 2.55
CA GLU A 49 -8.37 -9.05 3.68
C GLU A 49 -8.38 -10.58 3.55
N ILE A 50 -7.21 -11.19 3.70
CA ILE A 50 -7.03 -12.64 3.53
C ILE A 50 -7.20 -13.42 4.83
N ASN A 51 -6.92 -12.83 5.99
CA ASN A 51 -7.00 -13.51 7.28
C ASN A 51 -8.45 -13.57 7.78
N ASP A 52 -8.91 -14.74 8.22
CA ASP A 52 -10.31 -14.93 8.66
C ASP A 52 -10.66 -14.07 9.88
N ASP A 53 -9.82 -14.09 10.91
CA ASP A 53 -10.07 -13.36 12.16
C ASP A 53 -10.04 -11.84 11.95
N VAL A 54 -9.15 -11.37 11.06
CA VAL A 54 -9.06 -9.95 10.69
C VAL A 54 -10.25 -9.53 9.86
N TYR A 55 -10.70 -10.39 8.94
CA TYR A 55 -11.87 -10.13 8.13
C TYR A 55 -13.17 -10.03 8.95
N GLU A 56 -13.35 -10.89 9.97
CA GLU A 56 -14.47 -10.76 10.89
C GLU A 56 -14.45 -9.42 11.66
N ARG A 57 -13.27 -8.92 12.02
CA ARG A 57 -13.13 -7.58 12.61
C ARG A 57 -13.48 -6.49 11.62
N LEU A 58 -13.05 -6.62 10.38
CA LEU A 58 -13.40 -5.71 9.28
C LEU A 58 -14.91 -5.64 9.09
N LEU A 59 -15.62 -6.77 9.07
CA LEU A 59 -17.08 -6.79 8.94
C LEU A 59 -17.77 -6.00 10.05
N LYS A 60 -17.36 -6.20 11.31
CA LYS A 60 -17.91 -5.46 12.46
C LYS A 60 -17.61 -3.98 12.38
N TRP A 61 -16.38 -3.62 11.99
CA TRP A 61 -15.98 -2.22 11.84
C TRP A 61 -16.75 -1.52 10.70
N ALA A 62 -17.14 -2.25 9.67
CA ALA A 62 -17.87 -1.75 8.51
C ALA A 62 -19.39 -1.62 8.71
N GLU A 63 -19.99 -2.16 9.79
CA GLU A 63 -21.43 -2.23 9.99
C GLU A 63 -22.17 -0.88 9.87
N ASP A 64 -21.52 0.20 10.30
CA ASP A 64 -22.07 1.57 10.28
C ASP A 64 -21.53 2.43 9.11
N LYS A 65 -20.81 1.83 8.16
CA LYS A 65 -20.12 2.51 7.06
C LYS A 65 -20.63 2.01 5.69
N PRO A 66 -21.72 2.60 5.16
CA PRO A 66 -22.40 2.08 3.97
C PRO A 66 -21.56 2.15 2.69
N ASN A 67 -20.50 2.94 2.67
CA ASN A 67 -19.58 3.07 1.54
C ASN A 67 -18.36 2.13 1.64
N VAL A 68 -18.26 1.31 2.69
CA VAL A 68 -17.21 0.29 2.83
C VAL A 68 -17.64 -1.00 2.16
N ILE A 69 -16.75 -1.58 1.38
CA ILE A 69 -16.95 -2.84 0.64
C ILE A 69 -15.88 -3.84 1.10
N PRO A 70 -16.16 -4.65 2.14
CA PRO A 70 -15.23 -5.67 2.61
C PRO A 70 -15.20 -6.87 1.67
N ILE A 71 -14.01 -7.33 1.32
CA ILE A 71 -13.80 -8.49 0.46
C ILE A 71 -12.87 -9.47 1.17
N LYS A 72 -13.34 -10.73 1.31
CA LYS A 72 -12.50 -11.81 1.82
C LYS A 72 -11.74 -12.46 0.68
N GLY A 73 -10.43 -12.51 0.79
CA GLY A 73 -9.63 -13.23 -0.19
C GLY A 73 -8.18 -12.73 -0.33
N ASP A 74 -7.47 -13.42 -1.20
CA ASP A 74 -6.16 -12.97 -1.66
C ASP A 74 -6.35 -11.77 -2.61
N TRP A 75 -5.68 -10.66 -2.33
CA TRP A 75 -5.82 -9.44 -3.11
C TRP A 75 -5.50 -9.66 -4.60
N ALA A 76 -4.54 -10.54 -4.94
CA ALA A 76 -4.17 -10.81 -6.31
C ALA A 76 -5.29 -11.45 -7.15
N GLU A 77 -6.27 -12.07 -6.49
CA GLU A 77 -7.37 -12.79 -7.13
C GLU A 77 -8.74 -12.15 -6.88
N SER A 78 -8.84 -11.26 -5.89
CA SER A 78 -10.13 -10.81 -5.34
C SER A 78 -10.48 -9.37 -5.67
N ILE A 79 -9.64 -8.63 -6.40
CA ILE A 79 -9.92 -7.24 -6.76
C ILE A 79 -11.13 -7.20 -7.71
N PRO A 80 -12.20 -6.45 -7.37
CA PRO A 80 -13.33 -6.23 -8.27
C PRO A 80 -12.89 -5.63 -9.61
N ASP A 81 -13.56 -6.02 -10.70
CA ASP A 81 -13.26 -5.55 -12.05
C ASP A 81 -13.76 -4.11 -12.26
N LYS A 82 -13.11 -3.18 -11.57
CA LYS A 82 -13.30 -1.72 -11.72
C LYS A 82 -11.97 -0.99 -11.52
N GLN A 83 -11.91 0.26 -11.93
CA GLN A 83 -10.77 1.12 -11.69
C GLN A 83 -11.00 2.02 -10.47
N TYR A 84 -9.93 2.33 -9.76
CA TYR A 84 -9.94 3.09 -8.52
C TYR A 84 -9.26 4.45 -8.68
N ASP A 85 -9.68 5.41 -7.88
CA ASP A 85 -9.09 6.76 -7.80
C ASP A 85 -7.81 6.77 -6.97
N ALA A 86 -7.75 5.91 -5.94
CA ALA A 86 -6.54 5.69 -5.18
C ALA A 86 -6.41 4.26 -4.66
N VAL A 87 -5.17 3.87 -4.38
CA VAL A 87 -4.82 2.55 -3.84
C VAL A 87 -3.87 2.73 -2.66
N PHE A 88 -4.20 2.12 -1.53
CA PHE A 88 -3.30 1.93 -0.41
C PHE A 88 -2.86 0.47 -0.34
N TYR A 89 -1.55 0.24 -0.44
CA TYR A 89 -0.97 -1.09 -0.52
C TYR A 89 -0.17 -1.43 0.73
N ASP A 90 -0.76 -2.22 1.63
CA ASP A 90 -0.14 -2.67 2.89
C ASP A 90 -0.44 -4.14 3.22
N PRO A 91 -0.24 -5.10 2.29
CA PRO A 91 -0.41 -6.50 2.61
C PRO A 91 0.79 -7.02 3.40
N TYR A 92 0.53 -7.67 4.53
CA TYR A 92 1.58 -8.24 5.37
C TYR A 92 2.29 -9.41 4.67
N GLY A 93 3.61 -9.29 4.50
CA GLY A 93 4.50 -10.42 4.18
C GLY A 93 4.53 -10.90 2.72
N ASP A 94 3.80 -10.27 1.80
CA ASP A 94 3.50 -10.87 0.50
C ASP A 94 4.06 -10.12 -0.74
N MET A 95 4.84 -9.09 -0.56
CA MET A 95 5.25 -8.19 -1.67
C MET A 95 6.20 -8.81 -2.68
N LEU A 96 7.00 -9.80 -2.28
CA LEU A 96 8.13 -10.30 -3.08
C LEU A 96 7.77 -11.39 -4.10
N ASN A 97 6.64 -12.05 -3.97
CA ASN A 97 6.36 -13.28 -4.73
C ASN A 97 5.21 -13.16 -5.74
N LYS A 98 4.51 -12.02 -5.83
CA LYS A 98 3.38 -11.90 -6.75
C LYS A 98 3.72 -11.02 -7.96
N PRO A 99 3.64 -11.58 -9.16
CA PRO A 99 3.80 -10.82 -10.42
C PRO A 99 2.66 -9.83 -10.66
N SER A 100 1.82 -9.59 -9.67
CA SER A 100 0.53 -8.94 -9.77
C SER A 100 0.57 -7.43 -9.55
N PHE A 101 1.65 -6.87 -8.97
CA PHE A 101 1.70 -5.43 -8.73
C PHE A 101 1.68 -4.59 -10.04
N PRO A 102 2.47 -4.92 -11.07
CA PRO A 102 2.33 -4.29 -12.39
C PRO A 102 0.95 -4.47 -13.02
N GLU A 103 0.38 -5.68 -12.86
CA GLU A 103 -0.98 -5.96 -13.35
C GLU A 103 -2.03 -5.15 -12.60
N LEU A 104 -1.87 -4.98 -11.28
CA LEU A 104 -2.70 -4.10 -10.46
C LEU A 104 -2.78 -2.71 -11.07
N ILE A 105 -1.63 -2.12 -11.40
CA ILE A 105 -1.58 -0.77 -11.94
C ILE A 105 -2.22 -0.70 -13.32
N CYS A 106 -1.90 -1.64 -14.19
CA CYS A 106 -2.42 -1.64 -15.55
C CYS A 106 -3.94 -1.82 -15.60
N LYS A 107 -4.49 -2.70 -14.76
CA LYS A 107 -5.89 -3.10 -14.82
C LYS A 107 -6.79 -2.25 -13.92
N TYR A 108 -6.37 -1.98 -12.70
CA TYR A 108 -7.22 -1.43 -11.65
C TYR A 108 -6.95 0.05 -11.34
N CYS A 109 -5.83 0.60 -11.80
CA CYS A 109 -5.57 2.03 -11.75
C CYS A 109 -5.98 2.69 -13.06
N LYS A 110 -6.57 3.89 -12.99
CA LYS A 110 -6.79 4.78 -14.13
C LYS A 110 -5.67 5.82 -14.24
N GLU A 111 -5.68 6.60 -15.28
CA GLU A 111 -4.81 7.78 -15.35
C GLU A 111 -5.07 8.71 -14.16
N GLY A 112 -4.02 9.14 -13.48
CA GLY A 112 -4.10 10.00 -12.30
C GLY A 112 -4.44 9.28 -10.99
N THR A 113 -4.58 7.93 -10.96
CA THR A 113 -4.75 7.18 -9.71
C THR A 113 -3.59 7.46 -8.75
N ILE A 114 -3.91 7.75 -7.50
CA ILE A 114 -2.91 7.92 -6.44
C ILE A 114 -2.59 6.56 -5.84
N LEU A 115 -1.31 6.22 -5.82
CA LEU A 115 -0.80 5.03 -5.18
C LEU A 115 0.06 5.41 -3.97
N SER A 116 -0.24 4.82 -2.83
CA SER A 116 0.59 4.87 -1.63
C SER A 116 0.79 3.46 -1.09
N TRP A 117 1.91 3.22 -0.43
CA TRP A 117 2.22 1.90 0.13
C TRP A 117 2.96 2.02 1.45
N TYR A 118 2.79 1.01 2.30
CA TYR A 118 3.57 0.93 3.53
C TYR A 118 5.03 0.67 3.20
N ASN A 119 5.86 1.65 3.50
CA ASN A 119 7.28 1.62 3.22
C ASN A 119 8.04 1.28 4.50
N ASN A 120 8.37 0.02 4.71
CA ASN A 120 8.99 -0.53 5.92
C ASN A 120 10.35 0.10 6.32
N ILE A 121 10.68 1.29 5.83
CA ILE A 121 12.03 1.83 5.87
C ILE A 121 11.99 3.21 6.46
N LEU A 122 12.78 3.41 7.50
CA LEU A 122 12.93 4.68 8.19
C LEU A 122 13.71 5.74 7.39
N GLN A 123 14.46 5.34 6.36
CA GLN A 123 15.30 6.26 5.58
C GLN A 123 15.01 6.15 4.10
N GLN A 124 14.87 7.30 3.44
CA GLN A 124 14.64 7.38 1.99
C GLN A 124 15.68 6.60 1.17
N SER A 125 16.95 6.64 1.57
CA SER A 125 18.06 5.95 0.90
C SER A 125 17.98 4.42 0.98
N SER A 126 17.25 3.86 1.93
CA SER A 126 17.11 2.41 2.11
C SER A 126 15.95 1.80 1.36
N ILE A 127 15.12 2.62 0.70
CA ILE A 127 14.04 2.17 -0.20
C ILE A 127 14.59 1.23 -1.28
N TYR A 128 15.83 1.42 -1.69
CA TYR A 128 16.50 0.64 -2.74
C TYR A 128 17.13 -0.67 -2.27
N SER A 129 17.33 -0.84 -0.98
CA SER A 129 18.10 -1.96 -0.42
C SER A 129 17.24 -3.10 0.14
N SER A 130 15.98 -2.83 0.45
CA SER A 130 15.07 -3.84 0.95
C SER A 130 14.31 -4.42 -0.24
N GLY A 131 14.32 -5.71 -0.43
CA GLY A 131 13.57 -6.39 -1.49
C GLY A 131 12.04 -6.13 -1.51
N TYR A 132 11.55 -5.15 -0.76
CA TYR A 132 10.17 -4.64 -0.76
C TYR A 132 9.93 -3.52 -1.78
N SER A 133 10.95 -3.06 -2.49
CA SER A 133 10.89 -1.90 -3.36
C SER A 133 10.84 -2.23 -4.84
N ASP A 134 10.02 -3.18 -5.24
CA ASP A 134 9.80 -3.42 -6.68
C ASP A 134 9.07 -2.23 -7.35
N ILE A 135 8.38 -1.40 -6.58
CA ILE A 135 7.65 -0.23 -7.07
C ILE A 135 8.57 0.82 -7.70
N PRO A 136 9.67 1.26 -7.07
CA PRO A 136 10.59 2.23 -7.67
C PRO A 136 11.29 1.73 -8.93
N VAL A 137 11.38 0.43 -9.13
CA VAL A 137 12.02 -0.16 -10.32
C VAL A 137 11.22 0.12 -11.60
N TYR A 138 9.91 0.36 -11.47
CA TYR A 138 9.01 0.59 -12.60
C TYR A 138 8.86 2.06 -12.96
N TRP A 139 9.16 2.98 -12.04
CA TRP A 139 9.12 4.42 -12.25
C TRP A 139 10.46 5.07 -11.94
N ASP A 140 10.71 6.17 -12.57
CA ASP A 140 11.82 7.02 -12.18
C ASP A 140 11.51 7.64 -10.80
N ASN A 141 12.51 7.67 -9.92
CA ASN A 141 12.34 8.11 -8.53
C ASN A 141 11.84 9.55 -8.40
N ASP A 142 12.13 10.40 -9.39
CA ASP A 142 11.69 11.78 -9.46
C ASP A 142 10.14 11.92 -9.51
N ARG A 143 9.44 10.80 -9.66
CA ARG A 143 7.97 10.73 -9.72
C ARG A 143 7.31 10.40 -8.40
N ILE A 144 8.08 9.97 -7.41
CA ILE A 144 7.55 9.58 -6.10
C ILE A 144 7.80 10.74 -5.13
N ASN A 145 6.74 11.29 -4.60
CA ASN A 145 6.83 12.22 -3.48
C ASN A 145 6.92 11.43 -2.19
N PHE A 146 7.89 11.75 -1.35
CA PHE A 146 8.05 11.16 -0.02
C PHE A 146 7.74 12.20 1.04
N TYR A 147 6.76 11.90 1.88
CA TYR A 147 6.38 12.75 3.02
C TYR A 147 7.04 12.22 4.28
N GLU A 148 7.82 13.05 4.94
CA GLU A 148 8.46 12.71 6.21
C GLU A 148 7.43 12.71 7.33
N VAL A 149 7.44 11.66 8.15
CA VAL A 149 6.62 11.51 9.35
C VAL A 149 7.52 11.07 10.49
N GLU A 150 7.58 11.85 11.54
CA GLU A 150 8.30 11.46 12.76
C GLU A 150 7.42 10.55 13.62
N LEU A 151 7.99 9.41 14.04
CA LEU A 151 7.30 8.40 14.83
C LEU A 151 7.90 8.31 16.23
N GLU A 152 7.06 8.18 17.24
CA GLU A 152 7.46 7.83 18.61
C GLU A 152 7.55 6.30 18.73
N ILE A 153 8.68 5.73 18.33
CA ILE A 153 8.90 4.28 18.32
C ILE A 153 9.30 3.80 19.71
N PRO A 154 8.52 2.93 20.37
CA PRO A 154 8.88 2.36 21.66
C PRO A 154 10.17 1.53 21.58
N ASP A 155 11.01 1.57 22.62
CA ASP A 155 12.28 0.84 22.65
C ASP A 155 12.13 -0.65 22.41
N ASN A 156 11.07 -1.27 22.91
CA ASN A 156 10.78 -2.68 22.70
C ASN A 156 10.34 -3.02 21.26
N ALA A 157 9.92 -2.04 20.47
CA ALA A 157 9.61 -2.21 19.06
C ALA A 157 10.86 -2.18 18.17
N ARG A 158 11.95 -1.53 18.63
CA ARG A 158 13.21 -1.38 17.86
C ARG A 158 14.01 -2.67 17.68
N ILE A 159 13.65 -3.75 18.39
CA ILE A 159 14.24 -5.09 18.21
C ILE A 159 13.71 -5.85 17.01
N LYS A 160 12.69 -5.32 16.31
CA LYS A 160 12.21 -5.92 15.08
C LYS A 160 13.18 -5.58 13.94
N TRP A 161 13.49 -6.57 13.11
CA TRP A 161 14.47 -6.48 12.02
C TRP A 161 14.27 -5.28 11.07
N TYR A 162 13.04 -4.81 10.89
CA TYR A 162 12.72 -3.66 10.04
C TYR A 162 12.82 -2.30 10.76
N LEU A 163 13.16 -2.31 12.05
CA LEU A 163 13.37 -1.11 12.88
C LEU A 163 14.81 -1.04 13.42
N GLU A 164 15.70 -1.92 12.94
CA GLU A 164 17.12 -1.87 13.26
C GLU A 164 17.73 -0.62 12.63
N GLY A 165 17.92 0.43 13.42
CA GLY A 165 18.53 1.67 13.00
C GLY A 165 18.26 2.82 13.95
N GLU A 166 19.10 3.84 13.86
CA GLU A 166 18.90 5.11 14.54
C GLU A 166 17.98 5.98 13.69
N GLY A 167 16.86 6.41 14.24
CA GLY A 167 15.95 7.32 13.58
C GLY A 167 14.49 7.07 13.92
N ASN A 168 13.71 8.12 13.81
CA ASN A 168 12.26 8.12 14.02
C ASN A 168 11.51 8.60 12.78
N ILE A 169 12.23 8.96 11.71
CA ILE A 169 11.61 9.51 10.50
C ILE A 169 11.23 8.36 9.57
N TYR A 170 9.97 8.33 9.24
CA TYR A 170 9.37 7.43 8.29
C TYR A 170 8.96 8.19 7.03
N TYR A 171 8.91 7.51 5.90
CA TYR A 171 8.56 8.15 4.63
C TYR A 171 7.29 7.52 4.06
N ALA A 172 6.23 8.32 3.94
CA ALA A 172 5.01 7.93 3.24
C ALA A 172 5.13 8.27 1.76
N PRO A 173 5.13 7.30 0.85
CA PRO A 173 5.22 7.54 -0.58
C PRO A 173 3.87 7.93 -1.17
N GLU A 174 3.92 8.82 -2.17
CA GLU A 174 2.83 9.14 -3.08
C GLU A 174 3.33 9.02 -4.52
N LEU A 175 2.66 8.22 -5.30
CA LEU A 175 2.85 8.12 -6.74
C LEU A 175 1.54 8.43 -7.46
N VAL A 176 1.56 9.33 -8.43
CA VAL A 176 0.45 9.55 -9.35
C VAL A 176 0.69 8.71 -10.60
N VAL A 177 -0.21 7.78 -10.88
CA VAL A 177 -0.11 6.88 -12.03
C VAL A 177 -0.25 7.67 -13.32
N ASN A 178 0.78 7.60 -14.16
CA ASN A 178 0.76 8.07 -15.54
C ASN A 178 0.97 6.87 -16.46
N LYS A 179 -0.07 6.46 -17.17
CA LYS A 179 -0.06 5.26 -18.01
C LYS A 179 0.84 5.38 -19.23
N ASP A 180 1.04 6.58 -19.74
CA ASP A 180 1.92 6.82 -20.89
C ASP A 180 3.42 6.64 -20.54
N GLU A 181 3.75 6.70 -19.24
CA GLU A 181 5.11 6.55 -18.75
C GLU A 181 5.43 5.15 -18.21
N ILE A 182 4.43 4.26 -18.15
CA ILE A 182 4.66 2.87 -17.73
C ILE A 182 5.43 2.16 -18.85
N ASN A 183 6.68 1.81 -18.55
CA ASN A 183 7.47 0.98 -19.45
C ASN A 183 7.04 -0.49 -19.32
N PHE A 184 6.02 -0.89 -20.08
CA PHE A 184 5.47 -2.24 -20.08
C PHE A 184 6.51 -3.32 -20.45
N ASP A 185 7.48 -3.01 -21.30
CA ASP A 185 8.55 -3.95 -21.66
C ASP A 185 9.47 -4.21 -20.48
N LYS A 186 9.75 -3.18 -19.68
CA LYS A 186 10.52 -3.32 -18.42
C LYS A 186 9.76 -4.15 -17.39
N LEU A 187 8.44 -3.97 -17.29
CA LEU A 187 7.53 -4.75 -16.47
C LEU A 187 7.53 -6.24 -16.85
N LEU A 188 7.43 -6.56 -18.12
CA LEU A 188 7.41 -7.93 -18.64
C LEU A 188 8.79 -8.62 -18.48
N ASN A 189 9.90 -7.90 -18.65
CA ASN A 189 11.24 -8.45 -18.50
C ASN A 189 11.61 -8.79 -17.05
N ILE A 190 11.07 -8.08 -16.07
CA ILE A 190 11.25 -8.41 -14.65
C ILE A 190 10.51 -9.70 -14.32
N ARG A 191 9.31 -9.91 -14.85
CA ARG A 191 8.54 -11.15 -14.71
C ARG A 191 9.33 -12.39 -15.18
N THR A 192 10.03 -12.28 -16.29
CA THR A 192 10.85 -13.39 -16.84
C THR A 192 12.12 -13.66 -16.04
N ASN A 193 12.75 -12.65 -15.47
CA ASN A 193 13.99 -12.80 -14.71
C ASN A 193 13.80 -13.34 -13.28
N HIS A 194 12.64 -13.09 -12.66
CA HIS A 194 12.31 -13.71 -11.36
C HIS A 194 11.98 -15.21 -11.49
N TYR A 195 11.29 -15.61 -12.55
CA TYR A 195 10.99 -17.04 -12.79
C TYR A 195 12.26 -17.85 -13.07
N ASN A 196 13.29 -17.28 -13.70
CA ASN A 196 14.51 -17.97 -14.07
C ASN A 196 15.55 -18.07 -12.94
N ARG A 197 15.33 -17.45 -11.78
CA ARG A 197 16.24 -17.58 -10.60
C ARG A 197 15.81 -18.64 -9.60
N ASN A 198 14.65 -19.25 -9.78
CA ASN A 198 14.08 -20.29 -8.91
C ASN A 198 13.97 -21.67 -9.60
N VAL A 199 14.75 -21.92 -10.66
CA VAL A 199 14.91 -23.24 -11.30
C VAL A 199 16.36 -23.71 -11.14
#